data_3a6a35e9d27ef015b05ea6efe28312dc
#
_entry.id   3a6a35e9d27ef015b05ea6efe28312dc
#
_cell.length_a   1.000
_cell.length_b   1.000
_cell.length_c   1.000
_cell.angle_alpha   90.00
_cell.angle_beta   90.00
_cell.angle_gamma   90.00
#
_symmetry.space_group_name_H-M   'P 1'
#
loop_
_entity.id
_entity.type
_entity.pdbx_description
1 polymer ?
#
loop_
_entity_poly.entity_id
_entity_poly.type
_entity_poly.pdbx_seq_one_letter_code
_entity_poly.pdbx_strand_id
1 'polypeptide(L)'
;MATVLGSSNKIYTAYYYDIKGRVAKTVQSNLLGGYDVTATIYTFTDKPATVTHTHTASGKPTRTEMYTYSYNHADRLLKVEHTLGGTKITLADYAYDNLGRLQSKSLHGSATNKLTYAYNVRSWLTGISGSKFTQNLYYNTGNGTACYTGNISSMTWKAGNESTIRGYKFTYDGLSRLMNATYGETAGINTNTNRFSENVTAY
;
A
#
# COMPACT_ATOMS: atom_id res chain seq x y z
N MET A 1 29.99 1.43 -8.39
CA MET A 1 30.43 2.52 -9.30
C MET A 1 29.59 2.43 -10.56
N ALA A 2 29.08 3.53 -11.04
CA ALA A 2 28.38 3.63 -12.33
C ALA A 2 29.08 4.70 -13.20
N THR A 3 29.10 4.50 -14.52
CA THR A 3 29.61 5.49 -15.46
C THR A 3 28.46 6.21 -16.13
N VAL A 4 28.53 7.54 -16.19
CA VAL A 4 27.51 8.35 -16.86
C VAL A 4 27.65 8.17 -18.37
N LEU A 5 26.56 7.81 -19.03
CA LEU A 5 26.54 7.55 -20.47
C LEU A 5 27.01 8.80 -21.25
N GLY A 6 27.93 8.63 -22.18
CA GLY A 6 28.48 9.73 -22.99
C GLY A 6 29.51 10.62 -22.26
N SER A 7 30.00 10.23 -21.09
CA SER A 7 31.04 10.96 -20.38
C SER A 7 32.03 10.03 -19.67
N SER A 8 33.17 10.59 -19.24
CA SER A 8 34.14 9.90 -18.36
C SER A 8 33.78 10.00 -16.87
N ASN A 9 32.69 10.70 -16.53
CA ASN A 9 32.28 10.92 -15.14
C ASN A 9 31.77 9.61 -14.52
N LYS A 10 32.17 9.37 -13.28
CA LYS A 10 31.82 8.19 -12.52
C LYS A 10 31.04 8.59 -11.28
N ILE A 11 30.01 7.83 -10.96
CA ILE A 11 29.27 7.93 -9.72
C ILE A 11 29.79 6.82 -8.80
N TYR A 12 30.21 7.21 -7.62
CA TYR A 12 30.71 6.31 -6.60
C TYR A 12 29.67 6.18 -5.49
N THR A 13 29.48 4.96 -5.00
CA THR A 13 28.63 4.66 -3.85
C THR A 13 29.46 3.95 -2.79
N ALA A 14 29.42 4.45 -1.58
CA ALA A 14 30.03 3.85 -0.40
C ALA A 14 28.93 3.41 0.59
N TYR A 15 29.09 2.21 1.12
CA TYR A 15 28.19 1.64 2.12
C TYR A 15 28.90 1.54 3.47
N TYR A 16 28.23 1.97 4.52
CA TYR A 16 28.68 1.84 5.89
C TYR A 16 27.73 0.95 6.64
N TYR A 17 28.28 0.01 7.38
CA TYR A 17 27.52 -1.00 8.08
C TYR A 17 27.60 -0.78 9.59
N ASP A 18 26.54 -1.17 10.29
CA ASP A 18 26.55 -1.23 11.74
C ASP A 18 27.17 -2.55 12.25
N ILE A 19 27.22 -2.72 13.58
CA ILE A 19 27.80 -3.91 14.22
C ILE A 19 27.05 -5.22 13.92
N LYS A 20 25.81 -5.11 13.41
CA LYS A 20 25.00 -6.26 12.98
C LYS A 20 25.11 -6.53 11.47
N GLY A 21 25.95 -5.80 10.74
CA GLY A 21 26.13 -5.95 9.30
C GLY A 21 25.02 -5.32 8.44
N ARG A 22 24.16 -4.48 9.02
CA ARG A 22 23.10 -3.76 8.30
C ARG A 22 23.66 -2.47 7.73
N VAL A 23 23.17 -2.03 6.56
CA VAL A 23 23.57 -0.75 5.95
C VAL A 23 23.04 0.41 6.80
N ALA A 24 23.90 1.02 7.62
CA ALA A 24 23.55 2.16 8.45
C ALA A 24 23.64 3.49 7.68
N LYS A 25 24.52 3.57 6.66
CA LYS A 25 24.66 4.77 5.84
C LYS A 25 25.12 4.42 4.44
N THR A 26 24.54 5.09 3.45
CA THR A 26 25.00 5.07 2.07
C THR A 26 25.39 6.49 1.67
N VAL A 27 26.52 6.64 1.00
CA VAL A 27 26.99 7.93 0.44
C VAL A 27 27.22 7.73 -1.03
N GLN A 28 26.55 8.51 -1.85
CA GLN A 28 26.68 8.44 -3.31
C GLN A 28 27.04 9.82 -3.85
N SER A 29 28.07 9.90 -4.71
CA SER A 29 28.36 11.13 -5.44
C SER A 29 27.27 11.39 -6.48
N ASN A 30 26.89 12.64 -6.73
CA ASN A 30 25.92 13.01 -7.73
C ASN A 30 26.51 13.85 -8.87
N LEU A 31 25.76 14.04 -9.94
CA LEU A 31 26.18 14.81 -11.12
C LEU A 31 26.24 16.31 -10.88
N LEU A 32 25.69 16.78 -9.76
CA LEU A 32 25.63 18.19 -9.39
C LEU A 32 26.83 18.63 -8.52
N GLY A 33 27.89 17.80 -8.49
CA GLY A 33 29.11 18.10 -7.73
C GLY A 33 28.94 18.01 -6.21
N GLY A 34 28.00 17.19 -5.75
CA GLY A 34 27.71 16.93 -4.35
C GLY A 34 27.50 15.46 -4.05
N TYR A 35 26.76 15.19 -2.97
CA TYR A 35 26.51 13.85 -2.48
C TYR A 35 25.04 13.67 -2.10
N ASP A 36 24.55 12.45 -2.32
CA ASP A 36 23.29 11.94 -1.79
C ASP A 36 23.62 10.97 -0.67
N VAL A 37 23.17 11.31 0.54
CA VAL A 37 23.45 10.53 1.74
C VAL A 37 22.14 10.00 2.28
N THR A 38 22.06 8.66 2.47
CA THR A 38 20.97 8.01 3.18
C THR A 38 21.52 7.43 4.47
N ALA A 39 20.97 7.81 5.62
CA ALA A 39 21.29 7.24 6.92
C ALA A 39 20.07 6.58 7.52
N THR A 40 20.22 5.35 8.00
CA THR A 40 19.14 4.54 8.60
C THR A 40 19.50 4.20 10.04
N ILE A 41 18.60 4.51 10.97
CA ILE A 41 18.64 4.01 12.35
C ILE A 41 17.62 2.89 12.45
N TYR A 42 18.04 1.77 13.02
CA TYR A 42 17.21 0.58 13.16
C TYR A 42 16.68 0.42 14.58
N THR A 43 15.51 -0.18 14.70
CA THR A 43 14.99 -0.69 15.97
C THR A 43 15.82 -1.89 16.44
N PHE A 44 15.56 -2.35 17.67
CA PHE A 44 16.15 -3.60 18.18
C PHE A 44 15.79 -4.81 17.30
N THR A 45 14.61 -4.80 16.68
CA THR A 45 14.07 -5.88 15.83
C THR A 45 14.44 -5.71 14.35
N ASP A 46 15.47 -4.92 14.05
CA ASP A 46 16.06 -4.73 12.72
C ASP A 46 15.15 -4.00 11.70
N LYS A 47 14.10 -3.30 12.17
CA LYS A 47 13.27 -2.45 11.32
C LYS A 47 13.79 -1.01 11.31
N PRO A 48 13.65 -0.27 10.20
CA PRO A 48 13.99 1.15 10.18
C PRO A 48 13.18 1.93 11.22
N ALA A 49 13.83 2.64 12.13
CA ALA A 49 13.19 3.59 13.04
C ALA A 49 13.18 4.99 12.41
N THR A 50 14.32 5.39 11.82
CA THR A 50 14.39 6.60 11.02
C THR A 50 15.23 6.37 9.77
N VAL A 51 14.84 7.05 8.70
CA VAL A 51 15.62 7.13 7.45
C VAL A 51 15.77 8.60 7.12
N THR A 52 17.02 9.07 7.05
CA THR A 52 17.34 10.45 6.71
C THR A 52 18.02 10.50 5.35
N HIS A 53 17.47 11.30 4.45
CA HIS A 53 18.08 11.58 3.15
C HIS A 53 18.64 13.02 3.18
N THR A 54 19.89 13.18 2.81
CA THR A 54 20.55 14.48 2.68
C THR A 54 21.09 14.61 1.28
N HIS A 55 20.64 15.63 0.57
CA HIS A 55 21.10 15.97 -0.76
C HIS A 55 21.95 17.25 -0.70
N THR A 56 23.14 17.19 -1.29
CA THR A 56 24.02 18.33 -1.51
C THR A 56 24.30 18.50 -2.99
N ALA A 57 24.42 19.76 -3.42
CA ALA A 57 24.80 20.10 -4.78
C ALA A 57 25.68 21.36 -4.75
N SER A 58 26.59 21.48 -5.69
CA SER A 58 27.49 22.65 -5.77
C SER A 58 26.70 23.95 -5.92
N GLY A 59 26.98 24.93 -5.09
CA GLY A 59 26.33 26.25 -5.10
C GLY A 59 24.84 26.25 -4.68
N LYS A 60 24.33 25.14 -4.10
CA LYS A 60 22.95 25.03 -3.64
C LYS A 60 22.89 24.71 -2.13
N PRO A 61 21.85 25.17 -1.44
CA PRO A 61 21.66 24.82 -0.04
C PRO A 61 21.41 23.31 0.11
N THR A 62 21.97 22.74 1.16
CA THR A 62 21.71 21.34 1.55
C THR A 62 20.23 21.13 1.84
N ARG A 63 19.66 20.03 1.33
CA ARG A 63 18.30 19.59 1.64
C ARG A 63 18.34 18.31 2.43
N THR A 64 17.60 18.31 3.54
CA THR A 64 17.46 17.11 4.38
C THR A 64 16.00 16.81 4.60
N GLU A 65 15.63 15.56 4.38
CA GLU A 65 14.33 15.00 4.72
C GLU A 65 14.50 13.78 5.61
N MET A 66 13.53 13.56 6.50
CA MET A 66 13.58 12.46 7.44
C MET A 66 12.24 11.75 7.49
N TYR A 67 12.28 10.43 7.36
CA TYR A 67 11.16 9.54 7.60
C TYR A 67 11.30 8.92 8.99
N THR A 68 10.21 8.92 9.76
CA THR A 68 10.15 8.28 11.08
C THR A 68 9.07 7.20 11.06
N TYR A 69 9.41 6.03 11.54
CA TYR A 69 8.54 4.86 11.59
C TYR A 69 8.27 4.47 13.04
N SER A 70 7.01 4.22 13.36
CA SER A 70 6.61 3.72 14.67
C SER A 70 5.98 2.35 14.53
N TYR A 71 6.30 1.46 15.46
CA TYR A 71 5.83 0.08 15.47
C TYR A 71 5.16 -0.26 16.80
N ASN A 72 4.26 -1.24 16.80
CA ASN A 72 3.74 -1.80 18.04
C ASN A 72 4.66 -2.92 18.58
N HIS A 73 4.28 -3.49 19.74
CA HIS A 73 5.02 -4.57 20.39
C HIS A 73 5.13 -5.87 19.58
N ALA A 74 4.30 -6.02 18.51
CA ALA A 74 4.35 -7.15 17.59
C ALA A 74 5.02 -6.75 16.25
N ASP A 75 5.84 -5.68 16.25
CA ASP A 75 6.59 -5.17 15.10
C ASP A 75 5.74 -4.79 13.89
N ARG A 76 4.47 -4.48 14.08
CA ARG A 76 3.59 -3.99 13.01
C ARG A 76 3.70 -2.48 12.94
N LEU A 77 3.82 -1.95 11.72
CA LEU A 77 3.94 -0.52 11.46
C LEU A 77 2.67 0.22 11.90
N LEU A 78 2.80 1.16 12.82
CA LEU A 78 1.70 2.01 13.29
C LEU A 78 1.64 3.35 12.57
N LYS A 79 2.80 3.94 12.28
CA LYS A 79 2.86 5.30 11.74
C LYS A 79 4.07 5.52 10.88
N VAL A 80 3.90 6.31 9.84
CA VAL A 80 4.97 6.88 9.02
C VAL A 80 4.83 8.38 9.02
N GLU A 81 5.88 9.07 9.44
CA GLU A 81 5.96 10.53 9.44
C GLU A 81 7.10 10.98 8.53
N HIS A 82 6.96 12.14 7.93
CA HIS A 82 7.96 12.78 7.09
C HIS A 82 8.22 14.20 7.59
N THR A 83 9.48 14.57 7.69
CA THR A 83 9.94 15.91 8.08
C THR A 83 10.79 16.49 6.96
N LEU A 84 10.40 17.67 6.48
CA LEU A 84 11.13 18.43 5.48
C LEU A 84 11.17 19.91 5.92
N GLY A 85 12.36 20.51 5.95
CA GLY A 85 12.52 21.92 6.32
C GLY A 85 11.98 22.25 7.72
N GLY A 86 12.04 21.30 8.66
CA GLY A 86 11.51 21.47 10.02
C GLY A 86 10.00 21.21 10.15
N THR A 87 9.27 21.08 9.04
CA THR A 87 7.84 20.77 9.05
C THR A 87 7.64 19.26 9.03
N LYS A 88 6.91 18.76 10.03
CA LYS A 88 6.58 17.34 10.21
C LYS A 88 5.14 17.07 9.79
N ILE A 89 4.95 16.08 8.93
CA ILE A 89 3.62 15.62 8.49
C ILE A 89 3.49 14.12 8.69
N THR A 90 2.29 13.65 8.98
CA THR A 90 1.94 12.23 9.00
C THR A 90 1.63 11.78 7.58
N LEU A 91 2.37 10.80 7.06
CA LEU A 91 2.09 10.20 5.75
C LEU A 91 1.04 9.11 5.85
N ALA A 92 1.14 8.26 6.87
CA ALA A 92 0.19 7.17 7.07
C ALA A 92 0.11 6.77 8.54
N ASP A 93 -1.11 6.42 8.99
CA ASP A 93 -1.40 5.79 10.26
C ASP A 93 -2.10 4.45 10.02
N TYR A 94 -1.77 3.45 10.83
CA TYR A 94 -2.32 2.10 10.75
C TYR A 94 -2.83 1.66 12.11
N ALA A 95 -3.98 1.04 12.14
CA ALA A 95 -4.49 0.36 13.33
C ALA A 95 -4.79 -1.11 13.01
N TYR A 96 -4.60 -1.96 14.00
CA TYR A 96 -4.80 -3.40 13.89
C TYR A 96 -5.83 -3.87 14.90
N ASP A 97 -6.58 -4.89 14.55
CA ASP A 97 -7.50 -5.55 15.46
C ASP A 97 -6.76 -6.50 16.44
N ASN A 98 -7.50 -7.10 17.38
CA ASN A 98 -6.94 -8.00 18.38
C ASN A 98 -6.32 -9.28 17.77
N LEU A 99 -6.68 -9.64 16.55
CA LEU A 99 -6.09 -10.76 15.79
C LEU A 99 -4.87 -10.32 14.95
N GLY A 100 -4.51 -9.03 14.98
CA GLY A 100 -3.39 -8.50 14.25
C GLY A 100 -3.64 -8.16 12.78
N ARG A 101 -4.90 -8.19 12.35
CA ARG A 101 -5.29 -7.82 11.00
C ARG A 101 -5.42 -6.30 10.90
N LEU A 102 -5.18 -5.74 9.71
CA LEU A 102 -5.30 -4.30 9.48
C LEU A 102 -6.76 -3.84 9.68
N GLN A 103 -7.02 -3.09 10.74
CA GLN A 103 -8.35 -2.55 11.05
C GLN A 103 -8.62 -1.24 10.33
N SER A 104 -7.61 -0.36 10.25
CA SER A 104 -7.74 0.89 9.51
C SER A 104 -6.39 1.39 9.01
N LYS A 105 -6.46 2.18 7.93
CA LYS A 105 -5.35 2.93 7.36
C LYS A 105 -5.84 4.36 7.10
N SER A 106 -5.12 5.35 7.59
CA SER A 106 -5.35 6.75 7.29
C SER A 106 -4.15 7.32 6.56
N LEU A 107 -4.37 8.07 5.49
CA LEU A 107 -3.31 8.73 4.74
C LEU A 107 -3.32 10.23 5.04
N HIS A 108 -2.12 10.79 5.12
CA HIS A 108 -1.89 12.23 5.32
C HIS A 108 -2.54 12.79 6.59
N GLY A 109 -2.69 11.97 7.65
CA GLY A 109 -3.32 12.35 8.90
C GLY A 109 -4.78 12.81 8.78
N SER A 110 -5.42 12.57 7.63
CA SER A 110 -6.76 13.06 7.32
C SER A 110 -7.83 12.00 7.55
N ALA A 111 -8.85 12.34 8.35
CA ALA A 111 -10.03 11.48 8.53
C ALA A 111 -10.75 11.18 7.22
N THR A 112 -10.74 12.11 6.25
CA THR A 112 -11.32 11.94 4.91
C THR A 112 -10.60 10.87 4.08
N ASN A 113 -9.33 10.60 4.39
CA ASN A 113 -8.51 9.60 3.70
C ASN A 113 -8.41 8.29 4.51
N LYS A 114 -9.27 8.12 5.52
CA LYS A 114 -9.30 6.91 6.32
C LYS A 114 -10.11 5.81 5.62
N LEU A 115 -9.53 4.63 5.55
CA LEU A 115 -10.18 3.38 5.17
C LEU A 115 -10.24 2.45 6.38
N THR A 116 -11.36 1.81 6.58
CA THR A 116 -11.57 0.75 7.58
C THR A 116 -11.80 -0.58 6.87
N TYR A 117 -11.32 -1.66 7.48
CA TYR A 117 -11.35 -3.00 6.92
C TYR A 117 -12.17 -3.91 7.83
N ALA A 118 -13.05 -4.69 7.24
CA ALA A 118 -13.86 -5.69 7.93
C ALA A 118 -13.49 -7.09 7.45
N TYR A 119 -13.56 -8.06 8.36
CA TYR A 119 -13.19 -9.45 8.08
C TYR A 119 -14.24 -10.41 8.66
N ASN A 120 -14.38 -11.56 8.05
CA ASN A 120 -15.17 -12.64 8.62
C ASN A 120 -14.33 -13.47 9.62
N VAL A 121 -14.97 -14.50 10.21
CA VAL A 121 -14.33 -15.41 11.19
C VAL A 121 -13.14 -16.20 10.61
N ARG A 122 -13.06 -16.34 9.28
CA ARG A 122 -11.94 -16.98 8.58
C ARG A 122 -10.83 -16.02 8.20
N SER A 123 -10.90 -14.76 8.68
CA SER A 123 -10.00 -13.66 8.35
C SER A 123 -10.01 -13.25 6.86
N TRP A 124 -11.05 -13.61 6.13
CA TRP A 124 -11.24 -13.11 4.77
C TRP A 124 -11.79 -11.69 4.82
N LEU A 125 -11.26 -10.82 3.99
CA LEU A 125 -11.72 -9.43 3.88
C LEU A 125 -13.16 -9.41 3.35
N THR A 126 -14.06 -8.79 4.10
CA THR A 126 -15.47 -8.65 3.70
C THR A 126 -15.85 -7.24 3.31
N GLY A 127 -15.06 -6.25 3.72
CA GLY A 127 -15.35 -4.86 3.39
C GLY A 127 -14.18 -3.91 3.55
N ILE A 128 -14.18 -2.89 2.73
CA ILE A 128 -13.36 -1.69 2.85
C ILE A 128 -14.33 -0.51 2.87
N SER A 129 -14.23 0.36 3.85
CA SER A 129 -15.12 1.52 4.00
C SER A 129 -14.33 2.79 4.25
N GLY A 130 -14.66 3.83 3.51
CA GLY A 130 -14.15 5.17 3.66
C GLY A 130 -15.01 6.19 2.94
N SER A 131 -14.78 7.48 3.19
CA SER A 131 -15.58 8.55 2.58
C SER A 131 -15.42 8.65 1.05
N LYS A 132 -14.26 8.21 0.52
CA LYS A 132 -13.96 8.29 -0.91
C LYS A 132 -14.16 6.96 -1.66
N PHE A 133 -14.28 5.85 -0.93
CA PHE A 133 -14.40 4.53 -1.54
C PHE A 133 -15.00 3.55 -0.54
N THR A 134 -15.92 2.72 -1.03
CA THR A 134 -16.49 1.59 -0.29
C THR A 134 -16.47 0.37 -1.18
N GLN A 135 -16.09 -0.78 -0.64
CA GLN A 135 -16.11 -2.07 -1.32
C GLN A 135 -16.62 -3.14 -0.37
N ASN A 136 -17.45 -4.03 -0.86
CA ASN A 136 -17.88 -5.24 -0.15
C ASN A 136 -17.51 -6.47 -0.95
N LEU A 137 -17.01 -7.48 -0.27
CA LEU A 137 -16.64 -8.77 -0.82
C LEU A 137 -17.52 -9.84 -0.18
N TYR A 138 -18.15 -10.63 -1.02
CA TYR A 138 -19.07 -11.69 -0.60
C TYR A 138 -18.50 -13.06 -1.00
N TYR A 139 -18.68 -14.04 -0.14
CA TYR A 139 -18.18 -15.40 -0.33
C TYR A 139 -19.35 -16.37 -0.42
N ASN A 140 -19.96 -16.70 0.70
CA ASN A 140 -21.12 -17.57 0.81
C ASN A 140 -22.46 -16.83 0.90
N THR A 141 -22.43 -15.51 0.76
CA THR A 141 -23.57 -14.60 0.75
C THR A 141 -23.49 -13.68 -0.47
N GLY A 142 -24.45 -12.78 -0.62
CA GLY A 142 -24.47 -11.79 -1.70
C GLY A 142 -25.18 -12.28 -2.95
N ASN A 143 -24.84 -11.69 -4.10
CA ASN A 143 -25.57 -11.85 -5.36
C ASN A 143 -24.99 -12.91 -6.31
N GLY A 144 -23.85 -13.51 -5.94
CA GLY A 144 -23.20 -14.57 -6.72
C GLY A 144 -23.54 -15.97 -6.20
N THR A 145 -23.04 -17.00 -6.87
CA THR A 145 -23.10 -18.38 -6.38
C THR A 145 -22.23 -18.51 -5.11
N ALA A 146 -22.78 -19.05 -4.03
CA ALA A 146 -22.09 -19.17 -2.76
C ALA A 146 -20.80 -19.98 -2.88
N CYS A 147 -19.68 -19.42 -2.40
CA CYS A 147 -18.36 -20.04 -2.36
C CYS A 147 -17.91 -20.23 -0.91
N TYR A 148 -17.50 -21.43 -0.55
CA TYR A 148 -17.09 -21.79 0.81
C TYR A 148 -15.58 -22.07 0.93
N THR A 149 -14.87 -22.04 -0.19
CA THR A 149 -13.44 -22.33 -0.31
C THR A 149 -12.54 -21.11 -0.18
N GLY A 150 -13.11 -19.90 -0.10
CA GLY A 150 -12.38 -18.64 -0.08
C GLY A 150 -12.45 -17.86 -1.41
N ASN A 151 -13.05 -18.43 -2.42
CA ASN A 151 -13.35 -17.71 -3.66
C ASN A 151 -14.43 -16.65 -3.41
N ILE A 152 -14.27 -15.48 -4.01
CA ILE A 152 -15.23 -14.38 -3.91
C ILE A 152 -16.42 -14.69 -4.84
N SER A 153 -17.62 -14.80 -4.30
CA SER A 153 -18.84 -15.06 -5.08
C SER A 153 -19.32 -13.82 -5.83
N SER A 154 -19.21 -12.67 -5.17
CA SER A 154 -19.53 -11.37 -5.77
C SER A 154 -18.82 -10.25 -5.02
N MET A 155 -18.68 -9.11 -5.67
CA MET A 155 -18.20 -7.89 -5.02
C MET A 155 -19.02 -6.69 -5.48
N THR A 156 -19.12 -5.68 -4.61
CA THR A 156 -19.68 -4.38 -4.95
C THR A 156 -18.72 -3.28 -4.55
N TRP A 157 -18.74 -2.19 -5.28
CA TRP A 157 -17.99 -0.99 -4.90
C TRP A 157 -18.73 0.27 -5.27
N LYS A 158 -18.35 1.35 -4.60
CA LYS A 158 -18.83 2.70 -4.85
C LYS A 158 -17.69 3.69 -4.62
N ALA A 159 -17.47 4.59 -5.56
CA ALA A 159 -16.56 5.71 -5.37
C ALA A 159 -17.30 6.85 -4.64
N GLY A 160 -16.62 7.46 -3.70
CA GLY A 160 -16.99 8.60 -2.86
C GLY A 160 -18.43 9.11 -2.97
N ASN A 161 -18.60 10.15 -3.74
CA ASN A 161 -19.88 10.87 -3.87
C ASN A 161 -20.84 10.29 -4.93
N GLU A 162 -20.49 9.19 -5.59
CA GLU A 162 -21.38 8.56 -6.56
C GLU A 162 -22.54 7.87 -5.87
N SER A 163 -23.72 7.92 -6.49
CA SER A 163 -24.89 7.17 -6.05
C SER A 163 -24.88 5.73 -6.57
N THR A 164 -24.21 5.48 -7.71
CA THR A 164 -24.19 4.20 -8.40
C THR A 164 -23.28 3.22 -7.68
N ILE A 165 -23.87 2.08 -7.28
CA ILE A 165 -23.12 0.92 -6.84
C ILE A 165 -22.82 0.06 -8.07
N ARG A 166 -21.57 -0.34 -8.21
CA ARG A 166 -21.10 -1.26 -9.27
C ARG A 166 -20.66 -2.56 -8.64
N GLY A 167 -20.69 -3.63 -9.41
CA GLY A 167 -20.25 -4.92 -8.88
C GLY A 167 -19.97 -5.94 -9.96
N TYR A 168 -19.42 -7.06 -9.51
CA TYR A 168 -19.24 -8.27 -10.28
C TYR A 168 -19.83 -9.48 -9.55
N LYS A 169 -20.42 -10.39 -10.31
CA LYS A 169 -20.70 -11.78 -9.89
C LYS A 169 -19.69 -12.68 -10.57
N PHE A 170 -19.11 -13.58 -9.80
CA PHE A 170 -18.10 -14.50 -10.29
C PHE A 170 -18.62 -15.92 -10.36
N THR A 171 -18.19 -16.65 -11.37
CA THR A 171 -18.40 -18.10 -11.45
C THR A 171 -17.06 -18.80 -11.62
N TYR A 172 -16.99 -20.01 -11.08
CA TYR A 172 -15.76 -20.80 -11.04
C TYR A 172 -16.04 -22.20 -11.57
N ASP A 173 -15.02 -22.85 -12.12
CA ASP A 173 -15.09 -24.27 -12.48
C ASP A 173 -14.82 -25.19 -11.28
N GLY A 174 -14.88 -26.50 -11.51
CA GLY A 174 -14.62 -27.51 -10.48
C GLY A 174 -13.20 -27.48 -9.87
N LEU A 175 -12.25 -26.80 -10.52
CA LEU A 175 -10.89 -26.59 -10.06
C LEU A 175 -10.69 -25.21 -9.41
N SER A 176 -11.79 -24.49 -9.11
CA SER A 176 -11.78 -23.13 -8.54
C SER A 176 -11.10 -22.07 -9.42
N ARG A 177 -11.06 -22.27 -10.75
CA ARG A 177 -10.57 -21.28 -11.70
C ARG A 177 -11.71 -20.35 -12.10
N LEU A 178 -11.43 -19.07 -12.27
CA LEU A 178 -12.43 -18.05 -12.64
C LEU A 178 -12.93 -18.30 -14.07
N MET A 179 -14.23 -18.49 -14.24
CA MET A 179 -14.86 -18.70 -15.55
C MET A 179 -15.50 -17.42 -16.07
N ASN A 180 -16.27 -16.73 -15.23
CA ASN A 180 -16.95 -15.50 -15.64
C ASN A 180 -16.88 -14.45 -14.56
N ALA A 181 -16.82 -13.18 -15.00
CA ALA A 181 -17.02 -11.99 -14.20
C ALA A 181 -18.16 -11.16 -14.82
N THR A 182 -19.38 -11.37 -14.34
CA THR A 182 -20.56 -10.66 -14.83
C THR A 182 -20.69 -9.32 -14.12
N TYR A 183 -20.48 -8.24 -14.85
CA TYR A 183 -20.66 -6.87 -14.35
C TYR A 183 -22.14 -6.59 -14.10
N GLY A 184 -22.41 -5.68 -13.18
CA GLY A 184 -23.72 -5.07 -13.00
C GLY A 184 -23.68 -3.87 -12.10
N GLU A 185 -24.73 -3.10 -12.15
CA GLU A 185 -24.94 -1.92 -11.32
C GLU A 185 -26.09 -2.19 -10.35
N THR A 186 -26.28 -1.32 -9.36
CA THR A 186 -27.15 -1.45 -8.19
C THR A 186 -26.63 -2.44 -7.14
N ALA A 187 -27.25 -2.45 -5.96
CA ALA A 187 -26.91 -3.41 -4.91
C ALA A 187 -27.14 -4.88 -5.33
N GLY A 188 -28.03 -5.11 -6.28
CA GLY A 188 -28.35 -6.46 -6.82
C GLY A 188 -27.41 -6.92 -7.93
N ILE A 189 -26.55 -6.05 -8.46
CA ILE A 189 -25.68 -6.32 -9.61
C ILE A 189 -26.51 -6.87 -10.79
N ASN A 190 -27.62 -6.21 -11.14
CA ASN A 190 -28.62 -6.74 -12.05
C ASN A 190 -29.04 -5.77 -13.18
N THR A 191 -28.44 -4.56 -13.24
CA THR A 191 -28.65 -3.60 -14.31
C THR A 191 -27.36 -3.36 -15.09
N ASN A 192 -27.45 -2.94 -16.35
CA ASN A 192 -26.29 -2.69 -17.22
C ASN A 192 -25.31 -3.88 -17.33
N THR A 193 -25.80 -5.11 -17.26
CA THR A 193 -24.99 -6.33 -17.13
C THR A 193 -24.20 -6.69 -18.39
N ASN A 194 -24.49 -6.05 -19.53
CA ASN A 194 -23.74 -6.21 -20.78
C ASN A 194 -22.52 -5.31 -20.90
N ARG A 195 -22.24 -4.47 -19.87
CA ARG A 195 -21.06 -3.61 -19.81
C ARG A 195 -19.97 -4.31 -19.02
N PHE A 196 -18.74 -4.27 -19.48
CA PHE A 196 -17.55 -4.74 -18.76
C PHE A 196 -17.63 -6.20 -18.21
N SER A 197 -18.53 -7.02 -18.71
CA SER A 197 -18.56 -8.45 -18.36
C SER A 197 -17.47 -9.19 -19.13
N GLU A 198 -16.82 -10.14 -18.48
CA GLU A 198 -15.73 -10.95 -19.03
C GLU A 198 -16.04 -12.44 -18.92
N ASN A 199 -15.60 -13.18 -19.90
CA ASN A 199 -15.76 -14.64 -19.97
C ASN A 199 -14.39 -15.25 -20.34
N VAL A 200 -13.93 -16.20 -19.55
CA VAL A 200 -12.69 -16.95 -19.85
C VAL A 200 -13.08 -18.17 -20.69
N THR A 201 -12.61 -18.19 -21.93
CA THR A 201 -12.99 -19.24 -22.91
C THR A 201 -12.02 -20.42 -22.94
N ALA A 202 -10.82 -20.28 -22.39
CA ALA A 202 -9.82 -21.34 -22.29
C ALA A 202 -8.84 -21.07 -21.13
N TYR A 203 -8.29 -22.15 -20.57
CA TYR A 203 -7.18 -22.19 -19.63
C TYR A 203 -6.07 -23.05 -20.20
#